data_6e3ec5c1adc6e577449bc0c01cc00d8b
#
_entry.id   6e3ec5c1adc6e577449bc0c01cc00d8b
#
_cell.length_a   1.000
_cell.length_b   1.000
_cell.length_c   1.000
_cell.angle_alpha   90.00
_cell.angle_beta   90.00
_cell.angle_gamma   90.00
#
_symmetry.space_group_name_H-M   'P 1'
#
loop_
_entity.id
_entity.type
_entity.pdbx_description
1 polymer ?
#
loop_
_entity_poly.entity_id
_entity_poly.type
_entity_poly.pdbx_seq_one_letter_code
_entity_poly.pdbx_strand_id
1 'polypeptide(L)'
;MERAAVRKKIQMVFQDPYSSLNPKRTIEWTLEEPLKSCTKLGKKERKQKVQEILKIVGLDESYGQRYPGELSGGQRQRVSIAAALILDPEFVIADESVSALDVSVQAQILNLLQKLQKEKGLTYLFISHDLNVVQYMSDEIGVMYLGHLVELGDAQEVCSHPAHPYTKALLSAIPEVEGVRKERIVLEGEVPSPANVPEGCPFHTRCKEAQERCRKEYPAPRKVKEGHVVCCHNVAKV
;
A
#
# COMPACT_ATOMS: atom_id res chain seq x y z
N MET A 1 -23.80 12.00 -11.90
CA MET A 1 -24.15 10.73 -11.19
C MET A 1 -22.98 9.73 -11.16
N GLU A 2 -22.18 9.59 -12.22
CA GLU A 2 -21.04 8.64 -12.25
C GLU A 2 -19.99 8.84 -11.15
N ARG A 3 -19.55 10.09 -10.88
CA ARG A 3 -18.52 10.35 -9.86
C ARG A 3 -18.89 9.89 -8.44
N ALA A 4 -20.19 10.00 -8.08
CA ALA A 4 -20.64 9.56 -6.75
C ALA A 4 -20.69 8.03 -6.64
N ALA A 5 -21.00 7.32 -7.72
CA ALA A 5 -20.97 5.86 -7.78
C ALA A 5 -19.54 5.31 -7.68
N VAL A 6 -18.59 5.91 -8.41
CA VAL A 6 -17.17 5.54 -8.35
C VAL A 6 -16.60 5.75 -6.94
N ARG A 7 -16.91 6.88 -6.29
CA ARG A 7 -16.44 7.16 -4.92
C ARG A 7 -16.90 6.14 -3.87
N LYS A 8 -18.03 5.45 -4.08
CA LYS A 8 -18.45 4.37 -3.18
C LYS A 8 -17.63 3.11 -3.38
N LYS A 9 -17.26 2.82 -4.62
CA LYS A 9 -16.54 1.61 -4.99
C LYS A 9 -15.05 1.66 -4.67
N ILE A 10 -14.47 2.87 -4.64
CA ILE A 10 -13.04 3.09 -4.37
C ILE A 10 -12.91 3.89 -3.08
N GLN A 11 -12.23 3.32 -2.11
CA GLN A 11 -11.96 3.95 -0.82
C GLN A 11 -10.46 3.94 -0.52
N MET A 12 -10.04 4.75 0.47
CA MET A 12 -8.63 4.88 0.82
C MET A 12 -8.43 4.83 2.34
N VAL A 13 -7.43 4.07 2.75
CA VAL A 13 -6.90 4.09 4.12
C VAL A 13 -5.61 4.91 4.08
N PHE A 14 -5.58 6.02 4.79
CA PHE A 14 -4.47 6.97 4.78
C PHE A 14 -3.33 6.53 5.70
N GLN A 15 -2.12 7.01 5.40
CA GLN A 15 -0.88 6.76 6.13
C GLN A 15 -0.97 7.13 7.61
N ASP A 16 -1.55 8.29 7.92
CA ASP A 16 -1.69 8.78 9.30
C ASP A 16 -3.16 8.75 9.74
N PRO A 17 -3.54 7.79 10.59
CA PRO A 17 -4.90 7.71 11.12
C PRO A 17 -5.25 8.88 12.05
N TYR A 18 -4.25 9.62 12.56
CA TYR A 18 -4.49 10.81 13.38
C TYR A 18 -5.05 11.97 12.58
N SER A 19 -4.45 12.23 11.41
CA SER A 19 -4.87 13.32 10.53
C SER A 19 -6.17 13.00 9.78
N SER A 20 -6.47 11.73 9.58
CA SER A 20 -7.67 11.29 8.87
C SER A 20 -8.96 11.32 9.71
N LEU A 21 -8.84 11.29 11.05
CA LEU A 21 -9.96 11.29 11.99
C LEU A 21 -10.16 12.67 12.62
N ASN A 22 -11.39 13.19 12.61
CA ASN A 22 -11.69 14.46 13.25
C ASN A 22 -11.65 14.30 14.79
N PRO A 23 -10.70 14.94 15.51
CA PRO A 23 -10.52 14.74 16.95
C PRO A 23 -11.69 15.25 17.81
N LYS A 24 -12.57 16.09 17.25
CA LYS A 24 -13.74 16.67 17.95
C LYS A 24 -15.01 15.85 17.72
N ARG A 25 -14.95 14.74 17.02
CA ARG A 25 -16.10 13.89 16.70
C ARG A 25 -15.89 12.49 17.26
N THR A 26 -16.99 11.87 17.68
CA THR A 26 -16.98 10.46 18.13
C THR A 26 -16.73 9.51 16.94
N ILE A 27 -16.29 8.31 17.23
CA ILE A 27 -16.08 7.26 16.23
C ILE A 27 -17.40 6.92 15.51
N GLU A 28 -18.53 6.81 16.24
CA GLU A 28 -19.84 6.60 15.64
C GLU A 28 -20.19 7.69 14.64
N TRP A 29 -19.96 8.96 14.99
CA TRP A 29 -20.21 10.07 14.06
C TRP A 29 -19.33 9.95 12.79
N THR A 30 -18.06 9.64 12.96
CA THR A 30 -17.09 9.51 11.85
C THR A 30 -17.50 8.37 10.89
N LEU A 31 -17.91 7.24 11.44
CA LEU A 31 -18.35 6.10 10.63
C LEU A 31 -19.75 6.30 10.01
N GLU A 32 -20.63 7.06 10.67
CA GLU A 32 -21.97 7.35 10.15
C GLU A 32 -21.98 8.39 9.02
N GLU A 33 -20.99 9.30 8.98
CA GLU A 33 -20.92 10.41 8.02
C GLU A 33 -20.91 9.93 6.55
N PRO A 34 -20.08 8.98 6.12
CA PRO A 34 -20.11 8.44 4.76
C PRO A 34 -21.46 7.80 4.40
N LEU A 35 -22.10 7.14 5.36
CA LEU A 35 -23.42 6.54 5.15
C LEU A 35 -24.50 7.61 4.93
N LYS A 36 -24.45 8.73 5.65
CA LYS A 36 -25.38 9.87 5.47
C LYS A 36 -25.23 10.51 4.09
N SER A 37 -24.00 10.71 3.65
CA SER A 37 -23.72 11.43 2.40
C SER A 37 -23.87 10.55 1.16
N CYS A 38 -23.63 9.25 1.28
CA CYS A 38 -23.57 8.33 0.13
C CYS A 38 -24.72 7.32 0.04
N THR A 39 -25.60 7.22 1.05
CA THR A 39 -26.69 6.22 1.05
C THR A 39 -28.04 6.87 1.39
N LYS A 40 -29.12 6.12 1.20
CA LYS A 40 -30.48 6.50 1.61
C LYS A 40 -30.92 5.82 2.91
N LEU A 41 -29.97 5.23 3.66
CA LEU A 41 -30.26 4.49 4.88
C LEU A 41 -30.86 5.40 5.97
N GLY A 42 -31.85 4.88 6.70
CA GLY A 42 -32.43 5.52 7.87
C GLY A 42 -31.47 5.55 9.05
N LYS A 43 -31.74 6.37 10.07
CA LYS A 43 -30.86 6.53 11.26
C LYS A 43 -30.60 5.19 11.97
N LYS A 44 -31.61 4.33 12.10
CA LYS A 44 -31.48 3.02 12.76
C LYS A 44 -30.56 2.08 11.98
N GLU A 45 -30.74 2.03 10.66
CA GLU A 45 -29.91 1.18 9.77
C GLU A 45 -28.44 1.64 9.74
N ARG A 46 -28.19 2.95 9.70
CA ARG A 46 -26.83 3.48 9.79
C ARG A 46 -26.14 3.09 11.10
N LYS A 47 -26.86 3.23 12.24
CA LYS A 47 -26.32 2.83 13.54
C LYS A 47 -26.00 1.34 13.58
N GLN A 48 -26.84 0.50 13.03
CA GLN A 48 -26.59 -0.94 12.92
C GLN A 48 -25.35 -1.23 12.08
N LYS A 49 -25.20 -0.60 10.90
CA LYS A 49 -23.99 -0.74 10.07
C LYS A 49 -22.72 -0.29 10.79
N VAL A 50 -22.77 0.78 11.58
CA VAL A 50 -21.63 1.22 12.40
C VAL A 50 -21.26 0.16 13.44
N GLN A 51 -22.21 -0.44 14.11
CA GLN A 51 -21.96 -1.51 15.07
C GLN A 51 -21.36 -2.77 14.39
N GLU A 52 -21.90 -3.14 13.24
CA GLU A 52 -21.40 -4.28 12.45
C GLU A 52 -19.95 -4.06 12.00
N ILE A 53 -19.61 -2.87 11.46
CA ILE A 53 -18.25 -2.62 10.98
C ILE A 53 -17.24 -2.55 12.14
N LEU A 54 -17.61 -2.02 13.31
CA LEU A 54 -16.75 -2.05 14.49
C LEU A 54 -16.38 -3.48 14.88
N LYS A 55 -17.37 -4.39 14.92
CA LYS A 55 -17.11 -5.82 15.18
C LYS A 55 -16.22 -6.46 14.13
N ILE A 56 -16.43 -6.15 12.85
CA ILE A 56 -15.63 -6.67 11.73
C ILE A 56 -14.15 -6.31 11.91
N VAL A 57 -13.85 -5.07 12.34
CA VAL A 57 -12.46 -4.64 12.58
C VAL A 57 -11.94 -5.02 13.98
N GLY A 58 -12.70 -5.80 14.76
CA GLY A 58 -12.30 -6.29 16.08
C GLY A 58 -12.35 -5.23 17.19
N LEU A 59 -13.29 -4.28 17.09
CA LEU A 59 -13.58 -3.30 18.13
C LEU A 59 -14.97 -3.55 18.72
N ASP A 60 -15.09 -3.37 20.04
CA ASP A 60 -16.38 -3.42 20.72
C ASP A 60 -17.27 -2.23 20.35
N GLU A 61 -18.60 -2.40 20.39
CA GLU A 61 -19.57 -1.35 20.05
C GLU A 61 -19.42 -0.09 20.91
N SER A 62 -18.95 -0.22 22.14
CA SER A 62 -18.73 0.91 23.07
C SER A 62 -17.69 1.91 22.54
N TYR A 63 -16.80 1.46 21.62
CA TYR A 63 -15.84 2.36 20.97
C TYR A 63 -16.52 3.44 20.11
N GLY A 64 -17.75 3.22 19.68
CA GLY A 64 -18.52 4.21 18.94
C GLY A 64 -18.68 5.54 19.67
N GLN A 65 -18.74 5.53 21.00
CA GLN A 65 -18.90 6.74 21.82
C GLN A 65 -17.60 7.42 22.19
N ARG A 66 -16.44 6.82 21.90
CA ARG A 66 -15.12 7.38 22.17
C ARG A 66 -14.70 8.41 21.12
N TYR A 67 -13.74 9.23 21.49
CA TYR A 67 -13.06 10.17 20.61
C TYR A 67 -11.72 9.56 20.12
N PRO A 68 -11.21 9.98 18.95
CA PRO A 68 -9.94 9.46 18.43
C PRO A 68 -8.76 9.58 19.41
N GLY A 69 -8.72 10.63 20.25
CA GLY A 69 -7.68 10.83 21.25
C GLY A 69 -7.66 9.78 22.37
N GLU A 70 -8.76 9.06 22.59
CA GLU A 70 -8.89 8.02 23.61
C GLU A 70 -8.48 6.62 23.13
N LEU A 71 -8.06 6.50 21.85
CA LEU A 71 -7.69 5.24 21.24
C LEU A 71 -6.18 5.09 21.10
N SER A 72 -5.69 3.84 21.18
CA SER A 72 -4.31 3.50 20.80
C SER A 72 -4.11 3.66 19.27
N GLY A 73 -2.85 3.68 18.81
CA GLY A 73 -2.52 3.76 17.39
C GLY A 73 -3.19 2.65 16.56
N GLY A 74 -3.09 1.40 17.01
CA GLY A 74 -3.74 0.27 16.33
C GLY A 74 -5.27 0.32 16.35
N GLN A 75 -5.88 0.85 17.42
CA GLN A 75 -7.33 1.05 17.47
C GLN A 75 -7.78 2.14 16.50
N ARG A 76 -7.03 3.26 16.41
CA ARG A 76 -7.30 4.30 15.40
C ARG A 76 -7.18 3.76 13.99
N GLN A 77 -6.16 2.92 13.73
CA GLN A 77 -6.00 2.30 12.42
C GLN A 77 -7.17 1.39 12.07
N ARG A 78 -7.68 0.60 13.02
CA ARG A 78 -8.89 -0.21 12.84
C ARG A 78 -10.12 0.65 12.52
N VAL A 79 -10.26 1.81 13.15
CA VAL A 79 -11.33 2.77 12.84
C VAL A 79 -11.16 3.37 11.44
N SER A 80 -9.93 3.71 11.02
CA SER A 80 -9.64 4.19 9.66
C SER A 80 -10.01 3.14 8.61
N ILE A 81 -9.67 1.88 8.85
CA ILE A 81 -10.07 0.75 7.99
C ILE A 81 -11.62 0.61 7.99
N ALA A 82 -12.27 0.70 9.15
CA ALA A 82 -13.73 0.65 9.23
C ALA A 82 -14.39 1.77 8.42
N ALA A 83 -13.85 2.98 8.48
CA ALA A 83 -14.35 4.13 7.71
C ALA A 83 -14.22 3.91 6.19
N ALA A 84 -13.12 3.32 5.74
CA ALA A 84 -12.94 2.97 4.33
C ALA A 84 -13.91 1.87 3.88
N LEU A 85 -14.22 0.90 4.74
CA LEU A 85 -15.03 -0.27 4.38
C LEU A 85 -16.52 -0.12 4.58
N ILE A 86 -16.99 0.93 5.28
CA ILE A 86 -18.40 1.06 5.69
C ILE A 86 -19.37 1.25 4.51
N LEU A 87 -18.85 1.68 3.36
CA LEU A 87 -19.63 1.81 2.11
C LEU A 87 -19.62 0.55 1.25
N ASP A 88 -19.05 -0.56 1.74
CA ASP A 88 -18.85 -1.82 1.03
C ASP A 88 -18.17 -1.60 -0.34
N PRO A 89 -16.91 -1.07 -0.37
CA PRO A 89 -16.16 -0.80 -1.60
C PRO A 89 -15.75 -2.11 -2.31
N GLU A 90 -15.41 -1.99 -3.60
CA GLU A 90 -14.81 -3.07 -4.39
C GLU A 90 -13.27 -2.96 -4.41
N PHE A 91 -12.74 -1.72 -4.27
CA PHE A 91 -11.33 -1.41 -4.35
C PHE A 91 -10.90 -0.51 -3.19
N VAL A 92 -9.79 -0.85 -2.54
CA VAL A 92 -9.24 -0.08 -1.42
C VAL A 92 -7.77 0.24 -1.66
N ILE A 93 -7.43 1.52 -1.60
CA ILE A 93 -6.04 2.00 -1.59
C ILE A 93 -5.57 2.03 -0.13
N ALA A 94 -4.56 1.24 0.20
CA ALA A 94 -3.93 1.23 1.52
C ALA A 94 -2.56 1.91 1.40
N ASP A 95 -2.52 3.22 1.71
CA ASP A 95 -1.31 4.04 1.58
C ASP A 95 -0.57 4.08 2.91
N GLU A 96 0.58 3.36 2.96
CA GLU A 96 1.43 3.19 4.15
C GLU A 96 0.65 2.92 5.46
N SER A 97 -0.46 2.22 5.33
CA SER A 97 -1.48 2.05 6.38
C SER A 97 -1.01 1.33 7.65
N VAL A 98 0.22 0.81 7.67
CA VAL A 98 0.79 0.08 8.82
C VAL A 98 2.16 0.61 9.26
N SER A 99 2.75 1.58 8.56
CA SER A 99 4.13 2.04 8.77
C SER A 99 4.38 2.69 10.14
N ALA A 100 3.36 3.30 10.73
CA ALA A 100 3.45 3.99 12.04
C ALA A 100 3.11 3.10 13.25
N LEU A 101 2.93 1.78 13.03
CA LEU A 101 2.54 0.83 14.08
C LEU A 101 3.72 -0.03 14.53
N ASP A 102 3.68 -0.47 15.78
CA ASP A 102 4.62 -1.50 16.25
C ASP A 102 4.40 -2.83 15.52
N VAL A 103 5.45 -3.67 15.47
CA VAL A 103 5.47 -4.92 14.66
C VAL A 103 4.30 -5.85 15.00
N SER A 104 3.92 -5.95 16.28
CA SER A 104 2.86 -6.86 16.70
C SER A 104 1.48 -6.39 16.26
N VAL A 105 1.22 -5.09 16.36
CA VAL A 105 -0.02 -4.45 15.89
C VAL A 105 -0.07 -4.44 14.37
N GLN A 106 1.06 -4.18 13.71
CA GLN A 106 1.18 -4.27 12.25
C GLN A 106 0.75 -5.64 11.73
N ALA A 107 1.28 -6.73 12.32
CA ALA A 107 0.89 -8.09 11.95
C ALA A 107 -0.62 -8.34 12.12
N GLN A 108 -1.23 -7.84 13.20
CA GLN A 108 -2.67 -7.96 13.42
C GLN A 108 -3.49 -7.22 12.36
N ILE A 109 -3.05 -6.03 11.94
CA ILE A 109 -3.73 -5.24 10.90
C ILE A 109 -3.60 -5.92 9.53
N LEU A 110 -2.41 -6.44 9.18
CA LEU A 110 -2.20 -7.17 7.93
C LEU A 110 -3.08 -8.41 7.85
N ASN A 111 -3.15 -9.20 8.92
CA ASN A 111 -4.04 -10.36 9.00
C ASN A 111 -5.52 -9.96 8.87
N LEU A 112 -5.92 -8.83 9.48
CA LEU A 112 -7.27 -8.28 9.32
C LEU A 112 -7.57 -7.93 7.86
N LEU A 113 -6.64 -7.23 7.17
CA LEU A 113 -6.81 -6.84 5.77
C LEU A 113 -6.91 -8.07 4.85
N GLN A 114 -6.06 -9.09 5.04
CA GLN A 114 -6.14 -10.34 4.27
C GLN A 114 -7.46 -11.10 4.52
N LYS A 115 -7.91 -11.16 5.78
CA LYS A 115 -9.21 -11.75 6.11
C LYS A 115 -10.33 -11.03 5.37
N LEU A 116 -10.35 -9.71 5.42
CA LEU A 116 -11.35 -8.87 4.76
C LEU A 116 -11.30 -8.99 3.23
N GLN A 117 -10.12 -9.13 2.64
CA GLN A 117 -9.94 -9.41 1.22
C GLN A 117 -10.68 -10.68 0.82
N LYS A 118 -10.44 -11.77 1.54
CA LYS A 118 -11.05 -13.08 1.27
C LYS A 118 -12.57 -13.10 1.51
N GLU A 119 -13.02 -12.52 2.61
CA GLU A 119 -14.44 -12.54 3.01
C GLU A 119 -15.31 -11.61 2.16
N LYS A 120 -14.78 -10.48 1.72
CA LYS A 120 -15.52 -9.44 0.98
C LYS A 120 -15.17 -9.36 -0.50
N GLY A 121 -14.18 -10.13 -0.98
CA GLY A 121 -13.73 -10.09 -2.38
C GLY A 121 -13.09 -8.74 -2.75
N LEU A 122 -12.37 -8.11 -1.82
CA LEU A 122 -11.77 -6.80 -2.03
C LEU A 122 -10.51 -6.88 -2.91
N THR A 123 -10.33 -5.88 -3.76
CA THR A 123 -9.06 -5.63 -4.43
C THR A 123 -8.31 -4.52 -3.68
N TYR A 124 -7.02 -4.76 -3.35
CA TYR A 124 -6.17 -3.76 -2.72
C TYR A 124 -5.12 -3.20 -3.69
N LEU A 125 -4.92 -1.88 -3.64
CA LEU A 125 -3.66 -1.26 -4.01
C LEU A 125 -2.91 -0.96 -2.71
N PHE A 126 -1.93 -1.80 -2.38
CA PHE A 126 -1.17 -1.69 -1.15
C PHE A 126 0.15 -0.96 -1.41
N ILE A 127 0.35 0.20 -0.80
CA ILE A 127 1.56 1.01 -0.94
C ILE A 127 2.35 0.91 0.36
N SER A 128 3.62 0.52 0.28
CA SER A 128 4.52 0.43 1.44
C SER A 128 5.98 0.56 1.01
N HIS A 129 6.82 0.99 1.94
CA HIS A 129 8.27 0.95 1.81
C HIS A 129 8.88 -0.30 2.45
N ASP A 130 8.10 -1.11 3.18
CA ASP A 130 8.54 -2.38 3.75
C ASP A 130 8.26 -3.53 2.77
N LEU A 131 9.34 -4.04 2.18
CA LEU A 131 9.27 -5.11 1.17
C LEU A 131 8.73 -6.43 1.72
N ASN A 132 8.97 -6.75 3.01
CA ASN A 132 8.42 -7.96 3.63
C ASN A 132 6.90 -7.88 3.68
N VAL A 133 6.38 -6.69 4.03
CA VAL A 133 4.93 -6.45 4.07
C VAL A 133 4.34 -6.53 2.67
N VAL A 134 5.00 -5.93 1.67
CA VAL A 134 4.54 -5.97 0.28
C VAL A 134 4.52 -7.42 -0.23
N GLN A 135 5.58 -8.18 0.00
CA GLN A 135 5.66 -9.59 -0.40
C GLN A 135 4.57 -10.45 0.28
N TYR A 136 4.26 -10.16 1.54
CA TYR A 136 3.23 -10.89 2.30
C TYR A 136 1.80 -10.59 1.82
N MET A 137 1.55 -9.36 1.35
CA MET A 137 0.20 -8.87 1.04
C MET A 137 -0.19 -8.97 -0.44
N SER A 138 0.79 -9.02 -1.35
CA SER A 138 0.57 -8.76 -2.77
C SER A 138 0.64 -10.00 -3.63
N ASP A 139 -0.24 -10.10 -4.62
CA ASP A 139 -0.17 -11.07 -5.71
C ASP A 139 0.76 -10.57 -6.83
N GLU A 140 0.73 -9.24 -7.09
CA GLU A 140 1.62 -8.54 -8.03
C GLU A 140 2.36 -7.41 -7.33
N ILE A 141 3.62 -7.17 -7.69
CA ILE A 141 4.46 -6.10 -7.15
C ILE A 141 4.90 -5.16 -8.27
N GLY A 142 4.65 -3.86 -8.07
CA GLY A 142 5.22 -2.78 -8.86
C GLY A 142 6.28 -2.04 -8.06
N VAL A 143 7.51 -2.00 -8.56
CA VAL A 143 8.62 -1.24 -7.95
C VAL A 143 8.73 0.12 -8.60
N MET A 144 8.73 1.18 -7.78
CA MET A 144 8.81 2.56 -8.25
C MET A 144 10.11 3.23 -7.79
N TYR A 145 10.69 4.06 -8.67
CA TYR A 145 11.82 4.92 -8.34
C TYR A 145 11.59 6.32 -8.92
N LEU A 146 11.63 7.34 -8.08
CA LEU A 146 11.39 8.75 -8.44
C LEU A 146 10.14 8.95 -9.34
N GLY A 147 9.02 8.34 -8.96
CA GLY A 147 7.75 8.44 -9.69
C GLY A 147 7.63 7.56 -10.94
N HIS A 148 8.66 6.81 -11.30
CA HIS A 148 8.65 5.90 -12.45
C HIS A 148 8.50 4.45 -12.00
N LEU A 149 7.59 3.71 -12.65
CA LEU A 149 7.48 2.25 -12.49
C LEU A 149 8.63 1.59 -13.24
N VAL A 150 9.56 0.99 -12.49
CA VAL A 150 10.79 0.39 -13.06
C VAL A 150 10.67 -1.12 -13.27
N GLU A 151 9.84 -1.79 -12.49
CA GLU A 151 9.58 -3.24 -12.59
C GLU A 151 8.18 -3.56 -12.12
N LEU A 152 7.50 -4.50 -12.78
CA LEU A 152 6.15 -4.98 -12.45
C LEU A 152 6.05 -6.47 -12.76
N GLY A 153 5.51 -7.25 -11.84
CA GLY A 153 5.25 -8.66 -12.08
C GLY A 153 4.66 -9.38 -10.88
N ASP A 154 4.46 -10.69 -11.05
CA ASP A 154 4.09 -11.59 -9.97
C ASP A 154 5.01 -11.41 -8.77
N ALA A 155 4.44 -11.38 -7.55
CA ALA A 155 5.18 -11.06 -6.34
C ALA A 155 6.34 -12.04 -6.08
N GLN A 156 6.10 -13.34 -6.29
CA GLN A 156 7.13 -14.35 -6.12
C GLN A 156 8.23 -14.22 -7.17
N GLU A 157 7.86 -13.96 -8.43
CA GLU A 157 8.81 -13.80 -9.53
C GLU A 157 9.70 -12.58 -9.33
N VAL A 158 9.12 -11.39 -9.02
CA VAL A 158 9.90 -10.16 -8.76
C VAL A 158 10.83 -10.31 -7.57
N CYS A 159 10.39 -10.99 -6.49
CA CYS A 159 11.22 -11.20 -5.30
C CYS A 159 12.33 -12.23 -5.52
N SER A 160 12.08 -13.31 -6.31
CA SER A 160 13.06 -14.37 -6.53
C SER A 160 14.01 -14.06 -7.69
N HIS A 161 13.52 -13.41 -8.74
CA HIS A 161 14.24 -13.10 -9.98
C HIS A 161 14.14 -11.63 -10.37
N PRO A 162 14.55 -10.69 -9.49
CA PRO A 162 14.48 -9.27 -9.80
C PRO A 162 15.33 -8.94 -11.04
N ALA A 163 14.75 -8.17 -11.97
CA ALA A 163 15.41 -7.84 -13.22
C ALA A 163 16.05 -6.44 -13.18
N HIS A 164 15.39 -5.44 -12.56
CA HIS A 164 15.92 -4.09 -12.48
C HIS A 164 17.03 -3.99 -11.39
N PRO A 165 18.16 -3.32 -11.65
CA PRO A 165 19.23 -3.16 -10.66
C PRO A 165 18.81 -2.51 -9.35
N TYR A 166 17.83 -1.61 -9.38
CA TYR A 166 17.25 -1.02 -8.17
C TYR A 166 16.47 -2.05 -7.35
N THR A 167 15.65 -2.89 -7.98
CA THR A 167 14.91 -3.96 -7.30
C THR A 167 15.86 -4.97 -6.66
N LYS A 168 16.94 -5.35 -7.37
CA LYS A 168 18.01 -6.20 -6.81
C LYS A 168 18.62 -5.61 -5.55
N ALA A 169 18.94 -4.31 -5.59
CA ALA A 169 19.51 -3.61 -4.45
C ALA A 169 18.54 -3.53 -3.26
N LEU A 170 17.26 -3.24 -3.51
CA LEU A 170 16.23 -3.22 -2.47
C LEU A 170 16.08 -4.59 -1.80
N LEU A 171 15.94 -5.66 -2.58
CA LEU A 171 15.77 -7.02 -2.06
C LEU A 171 17.03 -7.52 -1.34
N SER A 172 18.22 -7.12 -1.78
CA SER A 172 19.48 -7.46 -1.10
C SER A 172 19.63 -6.85 0.30
N ALA A 173 18.83 -5.82 0.61
CA ALA A 173 18.81 -5.17 1.92
C ALA A 173 17.90 -5.86 2.95
N ILE A 174 17.06 -6.81 2.53
CA ILE A 174 16.19 -7.57 3.42
C ILE A 174 17.05 -8.59 4.20
N PRO A 175 17.00 -8.60 5.56
CA PRO A 175 17.67 -9.61 6.34
C PRO A 175 17.02 -10.98 6.13
N GLU A 176 17.79 -11.98 5.73
CA GLU A 176 17.34 -13.37 5.70
C GLU A 176 17.45 -13.99 7.10
N VAL A 177 16.37 -14.64 7.56
CA VAL A 177 16.31 -15.28 8.88
C VAL A 177 17.08 -16.60 8.92
N GLU A 178 17.13 -17.32 7.76
CA GLU A 178 17.85 -18.60 7.62
C GLU A 178 18.45 -18.65 6.21
N GLY A 179 19.79 -18.84 6.10
CA GLY A 179 20.42 -19.08 4.81
C GLY A 179 21.77 -18.40 4.60
N VAL A 180 22.31 -18.59 3.40
CA VAL A 180 23.55 -17.94 2.95
C VAL A 180 23.29 -16.44 2.84
N ARG A 181 24.06 -15.64 3.60
CA ARG A 181 24.02 -14.17 3.51
C ARG A 181 24.22 -13.75 2.05
N LYS A 182 23.19 -13.26 1.40
CA LYS A 182 23.35 -12.57 0.12
C LYS A 182 24.21 -11.33 0.35
N GLU A 183 25.16 -11.12 -0.52
CA GLU A 183 26.01 -9.93 -0.45
C GLU A 183 25.12 -8.70 -0.67
N ARG A 184 25.09 -7.79 0.32
CA ARG A 184 24.28 -6.58 0.26
C ARG A 184 24.81 -5.65 -0.85
N ILE A 185 23.94 -5.30 -1.79
CA ILE A 185 24.26 -4.33 -2.83
C ILE A 185 24.17 -2.93 -2.24
N VAL A 186 25.32 -2.32 -1.99
CA VAL A 186 25.39 -0.93 -1.51
C VAL A 186 25.25 0.00 -2.71
N LEU A 187 24.21 0.85 -2.66
CA LEU A 187 23.98 1.91 -3.64
C LEU A 187 24.82 3.13 -3.26
N GLU A 188 25.65 3.56 -4.19
CA GLU A 188 26.50 4.74 -4.04
C GLU A 188 25.76 6.02 -4.47
N GLY A 189 26.16 7.17 -3.94
CA GLY A 189 25.58 8.47 -4.25
C GLY A 189 24.24 8.75 -3.57
N GLU A 190 23.86 10.02 -3.59
CA GLU A 190 22.59 10.49 -3.02
C GLU A 190 21.39 10.19 -3.95
N VAL A 191 20.20 10.10 -3.36
CA VAL A 191 18.96 9.99 -4.13
C VAL A 191 18.70 11.35 -4.78
N PRO A 192 18.55 11.42 -6.11
CA PRO A 192 18.23 12.68 -6.78
C PRO A 192 16.89 13.27 -6.27
N SER A 193 16.78 14.59 -6.32
CA SER A 193 15.56 15.28 -5.91
C SER A 193 14.40 14.91 -6.83
N PRO A 194 13.21 14.57 -6.27
CA PRO A 194 12.00 14.36 -7.08
C PRO A 194 11.57 15.59 -7.89
N ALA A 195 12.00 16.80 -7.47
CA ALA A 195 11.75 18.05 -8.21
C ALA A 195 12.69 18.23 -9.40
N ASN A 196 13.79 17.48 -9.47
CA ASN A 196 14.76 17.54 -10.57
C ASN A 196 15.21 16.12 -10.91
N VAL A 197 14.31 15.36 -11.52
CA VAL A 197 14.56 13.98 -11.93
C VAL A 197 15.59 13.95 -13.05
N PRO A 198 16.65 13.12 -12.96
CA PRO A 198 17.65 12.99 -14.02
C PRO A 198 17.03 12.59 -15.38
N GLU A 199 17.57 13.11 -16.47
CA GLU A 199 17.20 12.67 -17.82
C GLU A 199 17.50 11.19 -18.05
N GLY A 200 16.78 10.56 -18.97
CA GLY A 200 16.90 9.14 -19.26
C GLY A 200 16.38 8.25 -18.14
N CYS A 201 17.09 7.19 -17.79
CA CYS A 201 16.71 6.32 -16.67
C CYS A 201 16.99 7.04 -15.34
N PRO A 202 15.98 7.32 -14.48
CA PRO A 202 16.19 8.08 -13.24
C PRO A 202 17.17 7.40 -12.28
N PHE A 203 17.36 6.09 -12.39
CA PHE A 203 18.26 5.32 -11.55
C PHE A 203 19.73 5.33 -12.06
N HIS A 204 20.03 5.87 -13.25
CA HIS A 204 21.36 5.79 -13.87
C HIS A 204 22.48 6.37 -13.00
N THR A 205 22.19 7.40 -12.21
CA THR A 205 23.19 8.07 -11.33
C THR A 205 23.70 7.17 -10.21
N ARG A 206 22.95 6.11 -9.85
CA ARG A 206 23.26 5.16 -8.78
C ARG A 206 23.41 3.72 -9.28
N CYS A 207 23.25 3.51 -10.59
CA CYS A 207 23.31 2.19 -11.21
C CYS A 207 24.75 1.83 -11.58
N LYS A 208 25.31 0.77 -11.00
CA LYS A 208 26.65 0.26 -11.35
C LYS A 208 26.73 -0.28 -12.80
N GLU A 209 25.57 -0.64 -13.38
CA GLU A 209 25.44 -1.15 -14.74
C GLU A 209 25.02 -0.07 -15.75
N ALA A 210 25.11 1.23 -15.37
CA ALA A 210 24.67 2.32 -16.24
C ALA A 210 25.49 2.42 -17.51
N GLN A 211 24.81 2.53 -18.66
CA GLN A 211 25.38 2.74 -19.98
C GLN A 211 25.14 4.17 -20.45
N GLU A 212 25.83 4.60 -21.52
CA GLU A 212 25.67 5.93 -22.12
C GLU A 212 24.20 6.24 -22.49
N ARG A 213 23.49 5.25 -23.04
CA ARG A 213 22.07 5.38 -23.39
C ARG A 213 21.15 5.59 -22.16
N CYS A 214 21.53 5.07 -20.98
CA CYS A 214 20.74 5.25 -19.75
C CYS A 214 20.70 6.70 -19.31
N ARG A 215 21.66 7.52 -19.72
CA ARG A 215 21.74 8.97 -19.40
C ARG A 215 20.85 9.82 -20.31
N LYS A 216 20.53 9.29 -21.50
CA LYS A 216 19.86 10.06 -22.59
C LYS A 216 18.43 9.65 -22.84
N GLU A 217 18.11 8.38 -22.58
CA GLU A 217 16.83 7.79 -22.98
C GLU A 217 16.22 6.99 -21.82
N TYR A 218 14.92 7.22 -21.58
CA TYR A 218 14.16 6.38 -20.64
C TYR A 218 13.91 5.00 -21.27
N PRO A 219 14.23 3.90 -20.58
CA PRO A 219 14.06 2.57 -21.15
C PRO A 219 12.57 2.22 -21.31
N ALA A 220 12.19 1.83 -22.51
CA ALA A 220 10.85 1.32 -22.78
C ALA A 220 10.60 0.01 -22.00
N PRO A 221 9.35 -0.27 -21.59
CA PRO A 221 8.98 -1.51 -20.92
C PRO A 221 9.35 -2.74 -21.77
N ARG A 222 9.99 -3.73 -21.15
CA ARG A 222 10.38 -5.01 -21.79
C ARG A 222 9.84 -6.18 -20.99
N LYS A 223 9.30 -7.17 -21.66
CA LYS A 223 8.94 -8.44 -21.04
C LYS A 223 10.22 -9.21 -20.74
N VAL A 224 10.36 -9.66 -19.49
CA VAL A 224 11.41 -10.60 -19.03
C VAL A 224 10.86 -12.02 -19.11
N LYS A 225 9.57 -12.15 -18.76
CA LYS A 225 8.79 -13.37 -18.75
C LYS A 225 7.31 -13.00 -18.92
N GLU A 226 6.45 -13.95 -19.16
CA GLU A 226 5.01 -13.68 -19.13
C GLU A 226 4.60 -13.13 -17.75
N GLY A 227 3.89 -12.00 -17.74
CA GLY A 227 3.51 -11.30 -16.52
C GLY A 227 4.63 -10.52 -15.81
N HIS A 228 5.88 -10.52 -16.32
CA HIS A 228 7.00 -9.79 -15.72
C HIS A 228 7.60 -8.76 -16.69
N VAL A 229 7.49 -7.49 -16.36
CA VAL A 229 7.91 -6.36 -17.19
C VAL A 229 8.92 -5.49 -16.45
N VAL A 230 9.94 -5.02 -17.15
CA VAL A 230 11.00 -4.16 -16.60
C VAL A 230 11.34 -3.00 -17.52
N CYS A 231 11.57 -1.82 -16.94
CA CYS A 231 12.09 -0.65 -17.65
C CYS A 231 13.60 -0.54 -17.43
N CYS A 232 14.38 -1.37 -18.16
CA CYS A 232 15.85 -1.38 -18.08
C CYS A 232 16.48 -1.67 -19.46
N HIS A 233 17.54 -0.93 -19.81
CA HIS A 233 18.26 -1.17 -21.05
C HIS A 233 19.11 -2.44 -21.06
N ASN A 234 19.55 -2.89 -19.88
CA ASN A 234 20.47 -4.01 -19.71
C ASN A 234 19.80 -5.38 -19.71
N VAL A 235 18.45 -5.41 -19.69
CA VAL A 235 17.71 -6.67 -19.74
C VAL A 235 17.49 -7.07 -21.19
N ALA A 236 17.84 -8.33 -21.53
CA ALA A 236 17.63 -8.89 -22.84
C ALA A 236 16.12 -8.94 -23.15
N LYS A 237 15.77 -8.77 -24.43
CA LYS A 237 14.43 -9.13 -24.91
C LYS A 237 14.32 -10.66 -24.93
N VAL A 238 13.27 -11.18 -24.30
CA VAL A 238 12.82 -12.56 -24.53
C VAL A 238 12.08 -12.61 -25.85
#